data_6da0c98dc2b4fe767d4919470752eae7
#
_entry.id   6da0c98dc2b4fe767d4919470752eae7
#
_cell.length_a   1.000
_cell.length_b   1.000
_cell.length_c   1.000
_cell.angle_alpha   90.00
_cell.angle_beta   90.00
_cell.angle_gamma   90.00
#
_symmetry.space_group_name_H-M   'P 1'
#
loop_
_entity.id
_entity.type
_entity.pdbx_description
1 polymer ?
#
loop_
_entity_poly.entity_id
_entity_poly.type
_entity_poly.pdbx_seq_one_letter_code
_entity_poly.pdbx_strand_id
1 'polypeptide(L)'
;LEAKIKSKMRPQLRFSDIWKSIAPAGSITGAPKKEVMEAIFSSEKRSRKWFMGNCFYWDTGTGQFDSSVMIRTLVREHQSWEYAAGSGIVLASNSIAEQQEINHKCRIVSENMVPESNQLLTFN
;
A
#
# COMPACT_ATOMS: atom_id res chain seq x y z
N LEU A 1 8.18 12.48 12.24
CA LEU A 1 8.77 13.32 11.18
C LEU A 1 7.80 13.38 9.99
N GLU A 2 7.46 14.59 9.55
CA GLU A 2 6.62 14.85 8.37
C GLU A 2 7.44 15.70 7.40
N ALA A 3 7.44 15.30 6.10
CA ALA A 3 8.00 16.11 5.03
C ALA A 3 6.86 16.57 4.11
N LYS A 4 6.65 17.87 4.01
CA LYS A 4 5.63 18.48 3.16
C LYS A 4 6.30 19.06 1.91
N ILE A 5 5.97 18.50 0.75
CA ILE A 5 6.44 18.98 -0.55
C ILE A 5 5.28 19.68 -1.25
N LYS A 6 5.49 20.94 -1.63
CA LYS A 6 4.51 21.71 -2.40
C LYS A 6 5.07 22.00 -3.78
N SER A 7 4.23 21.85 -4.80
CA SER A 7 4.59 22.15 -6.17
C SER A 7 3.41 22.76 -6.92
N LYS A 8 3.69 23.51 -7.97
CA LYS A 8 2.66 24.07 -8.84
C LYS A 8 2.57 23.23 -10.11
N MET A 9 1.36 22.80 -10.43
CA MET A 9 1.09 22.02 -11.63
C MET A 9 1.35 22.88 -12.90
N ARG A 10 2.01 22.30 -13.90
CA ARG A 10 2.14 22.93 -15.23
C ARG A 10 0.78 22.92 -15.93
N PRO A 11 0.39 24.03 -16.60
CA PRO A 11 -0.97 24.18 -17.17
C PRO A 11 -1.38 23.11 -18.17
N GLN A 12 -0.42 22.52 -18.89
CA GLN A 12 -0.68 21.50 -19.91
C GLN A 12 -0.84 20.06 -19.38
N LEU A 13 -0.57 19.82 -18.08
CA LEU A 13 -0.69 18.49 -17.51
C LEU A 13 -2.13 18.18 -17.11
N ARG A 14 -2.56 16.98 -17.42
CA ARG A 14 -3.82 16.43 -16.92
C ARG A 14 -3.60 15.72 -15.60
N PHE A 15 -4.63 15.54 -14.82
CA PHE A 15 -4.58 14.77 -13.58
C PHE A 15 -4.01 13.36 -13.79
N SER A 16 -4.39 12.70 -14.88
CA SER A 16 -3.87 11.37 -15.21
C SER A 16 -2.35 11.32 -15.41
N ASP A 17 -1.75 12.41 -15.89
CA ASP A 17 -0.30 12.48 -16.13
C ASP A 17 0.44 12.59 -14.78
N ILE A 18 -0.13 13.38 -13.86
CA ILE A 18 0.38 13.49 -12.49
C ILE A 18 0.24 12.14 -11.78
N TRP A 19 -0.97 11.55 -11.84
CA TRP A 19 -1.24 10.29 -11.17
C TRP A 19 -0.28 9.18 -11.61
N LYS A 20 -0.06 9.02 -12.90
CA LYS A 20 0.90 8.03 -13.43
C LYS A 20 2.34 8.26 -12.97
N SER A 21 2.72 9.50 -12.68
CA SER A 21 4.08 9.79 -12.21
C SER A 21 4.27 9.52 -10.71
N ILE A 22 3.24 9.74 -9.89
CA ILE A 22 3.34 9.57 -8.42
C ILE A 22 2.91 8.19 -7.94
N ALA A 23 1.98 7.52 -8.63
CA ALA A 23 1.49 6.20 -8.27
C ALA A 23 2.18 5.10 -9.10
N PRO A 24 2.51 3.94 -8.50
CA PRO A 24 2.58 3.70 -7.08
C PRO A 24 3.69 4.53 -6.40
N ALA A 25 3.53 4.80 -5.11
CA ALA A 25 4.49 5.61 -4.35
C ALA A 25 5.88 4.95 -4.32
N GLY A 26 6.94 5.75 -4.42
CA GLY A 26 8.33 5.26 -4.37
C GLY A 26 8.69 4.58 -3.06
N SER A 27 8.07 4.99 -1.94
CA SER A 27 8.21 4.34 -0.64
C SER A 27 7.60 2.92 -0.59
N ILE A 28 6.75 2.58 -1.55
CA ILE A 28 6.07 1.29 -1.64
C ILE A 28 6.79 0.36 -2.61
N THR A 29 7.34 0.90 -3.67
CA THR A 29 8.04 0.14 -4.70
C THR A 29 9.55 0.16 -4.48
N GLY A 30 10.15 1.31 -4.36
CA GLY A 30 11.59 1.52 -4.28
C GLY A 30 12.12 2.40 -5.40
N ALA A 31 13.43 2.53 -5.45
CA ALA A 31 14.14 3.29 -6.47
C ALA A 31 15.33 2.49 -7.02
N PRO A 32 15.52 2.42 -8.35
CA PRO A 32 14.67 2.97 -9.41
C PRO A 32 13.33 2.25 -9.52
N LYS A 33 12.22 3.02 -9.74
CA LYS A 33 10.84 2.50 -9.63
C LYS A 33 10.56 1.33 -10.57
N LYS A 34 10.91 1.44 -11.83
CA LYS A 34 10.58 0.46 -12.87
C LYS A 34 11.24 -0.89 -12.58
N GLU A 35 12.52 -0.90 -12.35
CA GLU A 35 13.32 -2.09 -12.10
C GLU A 35 12.88 -2.81 -10.84
N VAL A 36 12.56 -2.04 -9.78
CA VAL A 36 12.06 -2.62 -8.54
C VAL A 36 10.66 -3.20 -8.72
N MET A 37 9.77 -2.55 -9.48
CA MET A 37 8.45 -3.11 -9.79
C MET A 37 8.55 -4.43 -10.58
N GLU A 38 9.47 -4.54 -11.53
CA GLU A 38 9.72 -5.77 -12.28
C GLU A 38 10.24 -6.89 -11.36
N ALA A 39 11.15 -6.54 -10.43
CA ALA A 39 11.65 -7.48 -9.43
C ALA A 39 10.55 -7.97 -8.48
N ILE A 40 9.69 -7.07 -7.98
CA ILE A 40 8.54 -7.40 -7.14
C ILE A 40 7.60 -8.36 -7.90
N PHE A 41 7.23 -8.03 -9.12
CA PHE A 41 6.35 -8.86 -9.93
C PHE A 41 6.91 -10.26 -10.15
N SER A 42 8.20 -10.37 -10.41
CA SER A 42 8.89 -11.66 -10.63
C SER A 42 9.00 -12.49 -9.35
N SER A 43 9.16 -11.82 -8.20
CA SER A 43 9.38 -12.49 -6.89
C SER A 43 8.07 -12.93 -6.25
N GLU A 44 7.06 -12.07 -6.21
CA GLU A 44 5.81 -12.34 -5.50
C GLU A 44 4.87 -13.28 -6.25
N LYS A 45 4.93 -13.29 -7.60
CA LYS A 45 4.14 -14.17 -8.48
C LYS A 45 2.63 -14.17 -8.20
N ARG A 46 2.12 -13.13 -7.53
CA ARG A 46 0.72 -12.93 -7.15
C ARG A 46 0.34 -11.46 -7.22
N SER A 47 -0.94 -11.19 -7.36
CA SER A 47 -1.46 -9.84 -7.28
C SER A 47 -1.51 -9.40 -5.81
N ARG A 48 -1.07 -8.18 -5.54
CA ARG A 48 -1.24 -7.52 -4.24
C ARG A 48 -2.67 -7.05 -3.99
N LYS A 49 -3.57 -7.13 -5.00
CA LYS A 49 -4.94 -6.63 -4.93
C LYS A 49 -4.99 -5.18 -4.38
N TRP A 50 -5.66 -4.98 -3.25
CA TRP A 50 -5.77 -3.68 -2.58
C TRP A 50 -4.49 -3.28 -1.83
N PHE A 51 -3.69 -4.26 -1.41
CA PHE A 51 -2.51 -4.02 -0.59
C PHE A 51 -1.47 -3.17 -1.32
N MET A 52 -1.03 -2.09 -0.66
CA MET A 52 -0.10 -1.09 -1.23
C MET A 52 -0.63 -0.35 -2.47
N GLY A 53 -1.91 -0.51 -2.79
CA GLY A 53 -2.60 0.33 -3.76
C GLY A 53 -2.87 1.73 -3.22
N ASN A 54 -3.68 2.48 -3.94
CA ASN A 54 -4.07 3.81 -3.51
C ASN A 54 -5.59 3.91 -3.41
N CYS A 55 -6.08 4.42 -2.29
CA CYS A 55 -7.43 4.91 -2.14
C CYS A 55 -7.43 6.42 -2.33
N PHE A 56 -8.39 6.96 -3.04
CA PHE A 56 -8.47 8.40 -3.23
C PHE A 56 -9.91 8.92 -3.20
N TYR A 57 -10.02 10.16 -2.82
CA TYR A 57 -11.22 10.98 -2.94
C TYR A 57 -10.95 12.13 -3.92
N TRP A 58 -11.85 12.36 -4.84
CA TRP A 58 -11.76 13.45 -5.79
C TRP A 58 -13.08 14.21 -5.87
N ASP A 59 -13.07 15.45 -5.40
CA ASP A 59 -14.18 16.38 -5.62
C ASP A 59 -14.03 17.04 -7.00
N THR A 60 -14.83 16.61 -7.93
CA THR A 60 -14.80 17.13 -9.31
C THR A 60 -15.32 18.59 -9.43
N GLY A 61 -16.09 19.07 -8.46
CA GLY A 61 -16.60 20.43 -8.43
C GLY A 61 -15.54 21.46 -8.03
N THR A 62 -14.73 21.13 -7.03
CA THR A 62 -13.65 21.99 -6.53
C THR A 62 -12.28 21.63 -7.10
N GLY A 63 -12.13 20.43 -7.67
CA GLY A 63 -10.85 19.87 -8.10
C GLY A 63 -9.98 19.40 -6.95
N GLN A 64 -10.49 19.37 -5.72
CA GLN A 64 -9.75 18.83 -4.57
C GLN A 64 -9.56 17.34 -4.71
N PHE A 65 -8.35 16.90 -4.41
CA PHE A 65 -7.97 15.51 -4.48
C PHE A 65 -7.11 15.13 -3.27
N ASP A 66 -7.50 14.06 -2.62
CA ASP A 66 -6.74 13.43 -1.54
C ASP A 66 -6.54 11.95 -1.83
N SER A 67 -5.37 11.43 -1.50
CA SER A 67 -5.10 10.00 -1.61
C SER A 67 -4.22 9.49 -0.49
N SER A 68 -4.43 8.23 -0.15
CA SER A 68 -3.58 7.50 0.80
C SER A 68 -3.16 6.16 0.22
N VAL A 69 -1.98 5.69 0.65
CA VAL A 69 -1.53 4.34 0.33
C VAL A 69 -2.25 3.35 1.23
N MET A 70 -2.76 2.27 0.67
CA MET A 70 -3.47 1.22 1.39
C MET A 70 -2.49 0.27 2.06
N ILE A 71 -1.84 0.76 3.13
CA ILE A 71 -1.09 -0.02 4.11
C ILE A 71 -1.84 0.00 5.44
N ARG A 72 -1.65 -1.00 6.28
CA ARG A 72 -2.37 -1.13 7.56
C ARG A 72 -3.88 -1.03 7.37
N THR A 73 -4.36 -1.54 6.25
CA THR A 73 -5.75 -1.42 5.83
C THR A 73 -6.39 -2.78 5.84
N LEU A 74 -7.51 -2.89 6.53
CA LEU A 74 -8.36 -4.06 6.54
C LEU A 74 -9.41 -3.89 5.45
N VAL A 75 -9.55 -4.87 4.60
CA VAL A 75 -10.51 -4.88 3.50
C VAL A 75 -11.55 -5.97 3.76
N ARG A 76 -12.82 -5.59 3.65
CA ARG A 76 -13.90 -6.57 3.69
C ARG A 76 -14.33 -6.90 2.26
N GLU A 77 -14.28 -8.17 1.92
CA GLU A 77 -14.76 -8.68 0.64
C GLU A 77 -15.75 -9.82 0.91
N HIS A 78 -17.01 -9.57 0.56
CA HIS A 78 -18.13 -10.46 0.90
C HIS A 78 -18.24 -10.72 2.41
N GLN A 79 -17.98 -11.95 2.86
CA GLN A 79 -18.04 -12.35 4.27
C GLN A 79 -16.66 -12.57 4.90
N SER A 80 -15.60 -12.22 4.18
CA SER A 80 -14.22 -12.35 4.66
C SER A 80 -13.57 -10.98 4.85
N TRP A 81 -12.63 -10.95 5.79
CA TRP A 81 -11.76 -9.81 6.01
C TRP A 81 -10.35 -10.19 5.57
N GLU A 82 -9.72 -9.34 4.79
CA GLU A 82 -8.35 -9.51 4.32
C GLU A 82 -7.48 -8.39 4.89
N TYR A 83 -6.37 -8.78 5.51
CA TYR A 83 -5.33 -7.87 5.95
C TYR A 83 -3.99 -8.34 5.40
N ALA A 84 -3.31 -7.47 4.67
CA ALA A 84 -2.00 -7.76 4.13
C ALA A 84 -0.92 -6.90 4.80
N ALA A 85 0.19 -7.53 5.12
CA ALA A 85 1.37 -6.88 5.70
C ALA A 85 2.61 -7.21 4.88
N GLY A 86 3.59 -6.32 4.96
CA GLY A 86 4.88 -6.49 4.32
C GLY A 86 5.94 -5.61 4.99
N SER A 87 7.19 -5.85 4.67
CA SER A 87 8.32 -5.04 5.12
C SER A 87 9.14 -4.49 3.95
N GLY A 88 9.91 -3.44 4.20
CA GLY A 88 10.80 -2.84 3.21
C GLY A 88 12.14 -3.57 3.20
N ILE A 89 12.48 -4.19 2.09
CA ILE A 89 13.74 -4.92 1.95
C ILE A 89 14.82 -4.02 1.37
N VAL A 90 15.92 -3.92 2.06
CA VAL A 90 17.13 -3.22 1.64
C VAL A 90 18.34 -4.15 1.75
N LEU A 91 19.47 -3.74 1.18
CA LEU A 91 20.69 -4.56 1.17
C LEU A 91 21.14 -5.02 2.56
N ALA A 92 20.90 -4.20 3.59
CA ALA A 92 21.24 -4.50 4.98
C ALA A 92 20.14 -5.25 5.75
N SER A 93 19.01 -5.58 5.12
CA SER A 93 17.91 -6.28 5.79
C SER A 93 18.31 -7.68 6.22
N ASN A 94 17.87 -8.04 7.42
CA ASN A 94 17.97 -9.40 7.94
C ASN A 94 16.63 -10.12 7.76
N SER A 95 16.61 -11.23 7.06
CA SER A 95 15.38 -11.94 6.71
C SER A 95 14.53 -12.37 7.92
N ILE A 96 15.18 -12.75 9.02
CA ILE A 96 14.49 -13.16 10.25
C ILE A 96 13.81 -11.93 10.89
N ALA A 97 14.52 -10.80 10.97
CA ALA A 97 13.99 -9.56 11.53
C ALA A 97 12.80 -9.03 10.70
N GLU A 98 12.91 -9.05 9.36
CA GLU A 98 11.83 -8.65 8.47
C GLU A 98 10.58 -9.54 8.62
N GLN A 99 10.78 -10.85 8.74
CA GLN A 99 9.68 -11.79 8.99
C GLN A 99 9.02 -11.54 10.36
N GLN A 100 9.80 -11.24 11.38
CA GLN A 100 9.27 -10.89 12.70
C GLN A 100 8.44 -9.60 12.65
N GLU A 101 8.90 -8.60 11.89
CA GLU A 101 8.15 -7.35 11.67
C GLU A 101 6.80 -7.62 11.00
N ILE A 102 6.75 -8.44 9.96
CA ILE A 102 5.50 -8.84 9.30
C ILE A 102 4.57 -9.53 10.30
N ASN A 103 5.07 -10.50 11.05
CA ASN A 103 4.29 -11.22 12.06
C ASN A 103 3.72 -10.26 13.12
N HIS A 104 4.53 -9.29 13.56
CA HIS A 104 4.06 -8.27 14.51
C HIS A 104 2.94 -7.40 13.94
N LYS A 105 3.05 -6.98 12.67
CA LYS A 105 2.00 -6.21 11.99
C LYS A 105 0.68 -7.01 11.88
N CYS A 106 0.75 -8.29 11.58
CA CYS A 106 -0.43 -9.16 11.52
C CYS A 106 -1.05 -9.37 12.91
N ARG A 107 -0.23 -9.55 13.94
CA ARG A 107 -0.67 -9.79 15.32
C ARG A 107 -1.52 -8.66 15.87
N ILE A 108 -1.16 -7.40 15.57
CA ILE A 108 -1.94 -6.22 16.00
C ILE A 108 -3.39 -6.32 15.53
N VAL A 109 -3.63 -6.83 14.33
CA VAL A 109 -4.98 -7.00 13.81
C VAL A 109 -5.67 -8.20 14.45
N SER A 110 -5.01 -9.35 14.51
CA SER A 110 -5.59 -10.58 15.07
C SER A 110 -5.95 -10.48 16.55
N GLU A 111 -5.18 -9.73 17.33
CA GLU A 111 -5.44 -9.54 18.78
C GLU A 111 -6.57 -8.54 19.06
N ASN A 112 -6.83 -7.60 18.14
CA ASN A 112 -7.83 -6.55 18.33
C ASN A 112 -9.14 -6.78 17.56
N MET A 113 -9.17 -7.77 16.69
CA MET A 113 -10.38 -8.16 15.97
C MET A 113 -10.93 -9.44 16.58
N VAL A 114 -12.07 -9.34 17.26
CA VAL A 114 -12.88 -10.51 17.60
C VAL A 114 -13.80 -10.76 16.40
N PRO A 115 -13.60 -11.82 15.61
CA PRO A 115 -14.52 -12.14 14.54
C PRO A 115 -15.87 -12.46 15.15
N GLU A 116 -16.92 -11.78 14.69
CA GLU A 116 -18.27 -12.29 14.93
C GLU A 116 -18.33 -13.72 14.39
N SER A 117 -18.97 -14.60 15.13
CA SER A 117 -19.07 -16.02 14.80
C SER A 117 -19.49 -16.23 13.34
N ASN A 118 -18.58 -16.64 12.49
CA ASN A 118 -18.65 -16.95 11.05
C ASN A 118 -17.85 -16.02 10.10
N GLN A 119 -16.97 -15.16 10.59
CA GLN A 119 -16.09 -14.36 9.73
C GLN A 119 -14.69 -14.98 9.68
N LEU A 120 -14.20 -15.20 8.46
CA LEU A 120 -12.82 -15.66 8.20
C LEU A 120 -11.87 -14.47 8.14
N LEU A 121 -10.85 -14.49 8.98
CA LEU A 121 -9.69 -13.59 8.86
C LEU A 121 -8.60 -14.28 8.03
N THR A 122 -8.23 -13.66 6.93
CA THR A 122 -7.13 -14.14 6.10
C THR A 122 -5.95 -13.19 6.21
N PHE A 123 -4.79 -13.72 6.57
CA PHE A 123 -3.51 -12.99 6.60
C PHE A 123 -2.68 -13.41 5.40
N ASN A 124 -2.28 -12.43 4.58
CA ASN A 124 -1.46 -12.61 3.38
C ASN A 124 -0.16 -11.83 3.45
#